data_e9cbd910c39c329b91a5689b473afe57
#
_entry.id   e9cbd910c39c329b91a5689b473afe57
#
_cell.length_a   1.000
_cell.length_b   1.000
_cell.length_c   1.000
_cell.angle_alpha   90.00
_cell.angle_beta   90.00
_cell.angle_gamma   90.00
#
_symmetry.space_group_name_H-M   'P 1'
#
loop_
_entity.id
_entity.type
_entity.pdbx_description
1 polymer ?
#
loop_
_entity_poly.entity_id
_entity_poly.type
_entity_poly.pdbx_seq_one_letter_code
_entity_poly.pdbx_strand_id
1 'polypeptide(L)'
;VQYYNTGDKDSTNLIAYASDLSMFAMLFTDMQNGTRDYGNDRPIKSVEVAILSTIEQNPGITVSDLSQKQHRTKGTISSIVSNLEKGGYIYREKRPGNAKVVHLYTTPDGERLNTLYIAFVTKKTAEIQSELLKVCSISEMNSFCKVLHEYVKLLSKAFDEES
;
A
#
# COMPACT_ATOMS: atom_id res chain seq x y z
N VAL A 1 25.47 -9.95 -8.69
CA VAL A 1 24.76 -8.75 -9.21
C VAL A 1 25.80 -7.65 -9.31
N GLN A 2 26.15 -7.29 -10.55
CA GLN A 2 27.15 -6.25 -10.82
C GLN A 2 26.45 -4.90 -10.65
N TYR A 3 26.73 -4.19 -9.56
CA TYR A 3 26.15 -2.89 -9.29
C TYR A 3 26.64 -1.84 -10.28
N TYR A 4 25.75 -0.95 -10.67
CA TYR A 4 25.88 0.11 -11.65
C TYR A 4 27.15 0.93 -11.44
N ASN A 5 27.99 0.99 -12.46
CA ASN A 5 29.11 1.92 -12.51
C ASN A 5 28.52 3.32 -12.82
N THR A 6 28.52 4.20 -11.83
CA THR A 6 27.93 5.54 -11.89
C THR A 6 28.63 6.51 -12.87
N GLY A 7 29.61 6.03 -13.62
CA GLY A 7 30.40 6.85 -14.58
C GLY A 7 29.93 6.75 -16.03
N ASP A 8 29.05 5.80 -16.38
CA ASP A 8 28.64 5.57 -17.78
C ASP A 8 27.19 5.99 -18.00
N LYS A 9 26.94 6.97 -18.86
CA LYS A 9 25.61 7.45 -19.27
C LYS A 9 24.97 6.53 -20.32
N ASP A 10 25.34 5.26 -20.35
CA ASP A 10 24.91 4.35 -21.40
C ASP A 10 23.48 3.85 -21.17
N SER A 11 22.70 3.73 -22.26
CA SER A 11 21.34 3.23 -22.30
C SER A 11 21.16 1.84 -21.65
N THR A 12 22.22 1.05 -21.56
CA THR A 12 22.25 -0.27 -20.92
C THR A 12 21.89 -0.19 -19.43
N ASN A 13 22.28 0.86 -18.73
CA ASN A 13 21.97 1.08 -17.32
C ASN A 13 20.49 1.43 -17.09
N LEU A 14 19.86 2.15 -18.02
CA LEU A 14 18.44 2.51 -17.93
C LEU A 14 17.53 1.30 -18.08
N ILE A 15 17.88 0.35 -18.98
CA ILE A 15 17.13 -0.89 -19.19
C ILE A 15 17.23 -1.78 -17.95
N ALA A 16 18.42 -1.96 -17.39
CA ALA A 16 18.60 -2.75 -16.16
C ALA A 16 17.85 -2.14 -14.98
N TYR A 17 17.91 -0.82 -14.82
CA TYR A 17 17.15 -0.10 -13.80
C TYR A 17 15.62 -0.27 -13.94
N ALA A 18 15.09 -0.15 -15.17
CA ALA A 18 13.68 -0.38 -15.46
C ALA A 18 13.27 -1.84 -15.18
N SER A 19 14.15 -2.80 -15.47
CA SER A 19 13.91 -4.22 -15.17
C SER A 19 13.80 -4.50 -13.67
N ASP A 20 14.72 -3.96 -12.87
CA ASP A 20 14.71 -4.13 -11.41
C ASP A 20 13.48 -3.48 -10.77
N LEU A 21 13.09 -2.29 -11.23
CA LEU A 21 11.86 -1.64 -10.78
C LEU A 21 10.61 -2.44 -11.15
N SER A 22 10.55 -2.99 -12.36
CA SER A 22 9.44 -3.83 -12.82
C SER A 22 9.35 -5.11 -11.99
N MET A 23 10.47 -5.76 -11.72
CA MET A 23 10.54 -6.95 -10.89
C MET A 23 10.11 -6.64 -9.45
N PHE A 24 10.59 -5.54 -8.86
CA PHE A 24 10.19 -5.08 -7.55
C PHE A 24 8.67 -4.85 -7.48
N ALA A 25 8.11 -4.13 -8.46
CA ALA A 25 6.67 -3.84 -8.50
C ALA A 25 5.83 -5.12 -8.63
N MET A 26 6.26 -6.09 -9.45
CA MET A 26 5.60 -7.38 -9.61
C MET A 26 5.61 -8.17 -8.30
N LEU A 27 6.78 -8.37 -7.69
CA LEU A 27 6.91 -9.12 -6.43
C LEU A 27 6.16 -8.43 -5.28
N PHE A 28 6.20 -7.11 -5.21
CA PHE A 28 5.47 -6.35 -4.22
C PHE A 28 3.96 -6.48 -4.41
N THR A 29 3.47 -6.46 -5.64
CA THR A 29 2.06 -6.67 -5.98
C THR A 29 1.59 -8.06 -5.59
N ASP A 30 2.38 -9.10 -5.88
CA ASP A 30 2.08 -10.49 -5.49
C ASP A 30 2.01 -10.63 -3.96
N MET A 31 2.95 -10.01 -3.25
CA MET A 31 2.94 -9.97 -1.80
C MET A 31 1.69 -9.28 -1.24
N GLN A 32 1.23 -8.18 -1.85
CA GLN A 32 0.03 -7.45 -1.45
C GLN A 32 -1.27 -8.22 -1.74
N ASN A 33 -1.30 -9.02 -2.79
CA ASN A 33 -2.44 -9.87 -3.13
C ASN A 33 -2.48 -11.18 -2.34
N GLY A 34 -1.39 -11.53 -1.67
CA GLY A 34 -1.30 -12.70 -0.82
C GLY A 34 -2.26 -12.64 0.37
N THR A 35 -2.85 -13.78 0.71
CA THR A 35 -3.70 -13.95 1.89
C THR A 35 -2.85 -14.36 3.08
N ARG A 36 -3.08 -13.74 4.24
CA ARG A 36 -2.30 -13.95 5.45
C ARG A 36 -3.15 -13.86 6.70
N ASP A 37 -2.83 -14.68 7.71
CA ASP A 37 -3.30 -14.49 9.07
C ASP A 37 -2.36 -13.55 9.82
N TYR A 38 -2.90 -12.49 10.40
CA TYR A 38 -2.16 -11.52 11.20
C TYR A 38 -2.23 -11.82 12.71
N GLY A 39 -2.79 -12.97 13.10
CA GLY A 39 -2.96 -13.39 14.49
C GLY A 39 -4.39 -13.24 15.01
N ASN A 40 -5.36 -13.21 14.10
CA ASN A 40 -6.79 -13.16 14.41
C ASN A 40 -7.56 -14.42 13.94
N ASP A 41 -6.85 -15.49 13.56
CA ASP A 41 -7.36 -16.76 13.05
C ASP A 41 -8.28 -16.63 11.82
N ARG A 42 -8.16 -15.53 11.08
CA ARG A 42 -8.94 -15.22 9.87
C ARG A 42 -8.01 -14.71 8.78
N PRO A 43 -7.59 -15.57 7.85
CA PRO A 43 -6.76 -15.13 6.72
C PRO A 43 -7.45 -14.07 5.87
N ILE A 44 -6.74 -12.98 5.59
CA ILE A 44 -7.22 -11.83 4.82
C ILE A 44 -6.12 -11.36 3.86
N LYS A 45 -6.49 -10.76 2.73
CA LYS A 45 -5.52 -10.20 1.78
C LYS A 45 -4.83 -8.97 2.37
N SER A 46 -3.51 -8.89 2.16
CA SER A 46 -2.72 -7.76 2.65
C SER A 46 -3.23 -6.41 2.14
N VAL A 47 -3.69 -6.36 0.87
CA VAL A 47 -4.28 -5.16 0.28
C VAL A 47 -5.59 -4.74 0.99
N GLU A 48 -6.39 -5.69 1.45
CA GLU A 48 -7.65 -5.37 2.17
C GLU A 48 -7.35 -4.74 3.52
N VAL A 49 -6.33 -5.26 4.25
CA VAL A 49 -5.95 -4.68 5.55
C VAL A 49 -5.26 -3.32 5.38
N ALA A 50 -4.50 -3.11 4.31
CA ALA A 50 -3.95 -1.79 3.98
C ALA A 50 -5.06 -0.74 3.73
N ILE A 51 -6.15 -1.13 3.05
CA ILE A 51 -7.33 -0.27 2.88
C ILE A 51 -8.04 -0.03 4.23
N LEU A 52 -8.18 -1.05 5.07
CA LEU A 52 -8.73 -0.92 6.43
C LEU A 52 -7.92 0.11 7.25
N SER A 53 -6.59 0.05 7.19
CA SER A 53 -5.70 1.02 7.85
C SER A 53 -5.97 2.45 7.37
N THR A 54 -6.22 2.63 6.07
CA THR A 54 -6.54 3.94 5.51
C THR A 54 -7.91 4.45 6.00
N ILE A 55 -8.91 3.56 6.13
CA ILE A 55 -10.24 3.92 6.67
C ILE A 55 -10.12 4.36 8.12
N GLU A 56 -9.37 3.63 8.95
CA GLU A 56 -9.15 3.97 10.36
C GLU A 56 -8.47 5.32 10.55
N GLN A 57 -7.46 5.62 9.72
CA GLN A 57 -6.77 6.92 9.74
C GLN A 57 -7.64 8.08 9.23
N ASN A 58 -8.73 7.80 8.50
CA ASN A 58 -9.62 8.79 7.91
C ASN A 58 -11.10 8.42 8.15
N PRO A 59 -11.58 8.47 9.41
CA PRO A 59 -12.95 8.09 9.75
C PRO A 59 -13.99 8.88 8.93
N GLY A 60 -14.92 8.18 8.32
CA GLY A 60 -15.93 8.78 7.44
C GLY A 60 -15.48 8.99 6.00
N ILE A 61 -14.34 8.46 5.58
CA ILE A 61 -13.87 8.48 4.20
C ILE A 61 -14.89 7.79 3.27
N THR A 62 -15.05 8.30 2.05
CA THR A 62 -15.92 7.67 1.05
C THR A 62 -15.14 6.71 0.12
N VAL A 63 -15.86 5.86 -0.61
CA VAL A 63 -15.25 5.01 -1.65
C VAL A 63 -14.55 5.85 -2.71
N SER A 64 -15.08 7.02 -3.07
CA SER A 64 -14.46 7.92 -4.05
C SER A 64 -13.14 8.49 -3.52
N ASP A 65 -13.11 8.95 -2.28
CA ASP A 65 -11.89 9.49 -1.67
C ASP A 65 -10.83 8.40 -1.49
N LEU A 66 -11.24 7.16 -1.11
CA LEU A 66 -10.34 6.01 -1.05
C LEU A 66 -9.78 5.66 -2.44
N SER A 67 -10.60 5.68 -3.48
CA SER A 67 -10.19 5.43 -4.86
C SER A 67 -9.09 6.39 -5.28
N GLN A 68 -9.28 7.68 -5.06
CA GLN A 68 -8.30 8.71 -5.35
C GLN A 68 -7.03 8.54 -4.49
N LYS A 69 -7.19 8.40 -3.16
CA LYS A 69 -6.05 8.28 -2.22
C LYS A 69 -5.18 7.05 -2.46
N GLN A 70 -5.77 5.98 -2.98
CA GLN A 70 -5.10 4.70 -3.23
C GLN A 70 -4.70 4.49 -4.69
N HIS A 71 -4.96 5.46 -5.57
CA HIS A 71 -4.73 5.37 -7.02
C HIS A 71 -5.29 4.05 -7.60
N ARG A 72 -6.54 3.71 -7.24
CA ARG A 72 -7.24 2.49 -7.66
C ARG A 72 -8.63 2.84 -8.18
N THR A 73 -9.16 2.01 -9.10
CA THR A 73 -10.51 2.22 -9.61
C THR A 73 -11.57 2.11 -8.50
N LYS A 74 -12.68 2.86 -8.64
CA LYS A 74 -13.83 2.78 -7.71
C LYS A 74 -14.37 1.35 -7.59
N GLY A 75 -14.37 0.57 -8.70
CA GLY A 75 -14.81 -0.82 -8.70
C GLY A 75 -13.93 -1.71 -7.81
N THR A 76 -12.60 -1.56 -7.92
CA THR A 76 -11.65 -2.29 -7.07
C THR A 76 -11.85 -1.95 -5.59
N ILE A 77 -11.94 -0.65 -5.26
CA ILE A 77 -12.16 -0.20 -3.87
C ILE A 77 -13.53 -0.69 -3.35
N SER A 78 -14.59 -0.61 -4.16
CA SER A 78 -15.92 -1.09 -3.76
C SER A 78 -15.92 -2.58 -3.42
N SER A 79 -15.20 -3.40 -4.19
CA SER A 79 -15.04 -4.83 -3.92
C SER A 79 -14.33 -5.08 -2.59
N ILE A 80 -13.21 -4.39 -2.34
CA ILE A 80 -12.45 -4.50 -1.08
C ILE A 80 -13.30 -4.06 0.11
N VAL A 81 -13.95 -2.92 0.02
CA VAL A 81 -14.85 -2.38 1.06
C VAL A 81 -15.98 -3.37 1.37
N SER A 82 -16.56 -4.02 0.35
CA SER A 82 -17.60 -5.02 0.55
C SER A 82 -17.08 -6.28 1.27
N ASN A 83 -15.84 -6.70 0.99
CA ASN A 83 -15.20 -7.81 1.69
C ASN A 83 -14.92 -7.47 3.16
N LEU A 84 -14.38 -6.28 3.43
CA LEU A 84 -14.13 -5.79 4.79
C LEU A 84 -15.43 -5.68 5.61
N GLU A 85 -16.51 -5.20 5.01
CA GLU A 85 -17.82 -5.11 5.64
C GLU A 85 -18.40 -6.49 5.94
N LYS A 86 -18.37 -7.44 4.98
CA LYS A 86 -18.74 -8.83 5.19
C LYS A 86 -17.93 -9.53 6.28
N GLY A 87 -16.65 -9.17 6.39
CA GLY A 87 -15.77 -9.63 7.46
C GLY A 87 -16.04 -9.02 8.83
N GLY A 88 -16.91 -8.00 8.91
CA GLY A 88 -17.24 -7.31 10.14
C GLY A 88 -16.17 -6.30 10.60
N TYR A 89 -15.22 -5.92 9.74
CA TYR A 89 -14.13 -5.02 10.08
C TYR A 89 -14.45 -3.55 9.90
N ILE A 90 -15.45 -3.24 9.07
CA ILE A 90 -15.95 -1.89 8.83
C ILE A 90 -17.48 -1.89 8.79
N TYR A 91 -18.06 -0.69 8.92
CA TYR A 91 -19.48 -0.45 8.68
C TYR A 91 -19.67 0.81 7.83
N ARG A 92 -20.86 0.89 7.22
CA ARG A 92 -21.28 2.02 6.40
C ARG A 92 -22.31 2.86 7.14
N GLU A 93 -22.15 4.17 7.05
CA GLU A 93 -23.08 5.13 7.62
C GLU A 93 -23.54 6.15 6.58
N LYS A 94 -24.83 6.50 6.61
CA LYS A 94 -25.38 7.62 5.83
C LYS A 94 -25.69 8.76 6.78
N ARG A 95 -25.23 9.96 6.46
CA ARG A 95 -25.51 11.15 7.28
C ARG A 95 -26.92 11.68 7.02
N PRO A 96 -27.63 12.17 8.06
CA PRO A 96 -28.91 12.87 7.88
C PRO A 96 -28.75 14.01 6.88
N GLY A 97 -29.71 14.14 5.95
CA GLY A 97 -29.70 15.19 4.91
C GLY A 97 -28.86 14.88 3.66
N ASN A 98 -28.03 13.83 3.65
CA ASN A 98 -27.29 13.43 2.46
C ASN A 98 -27.23 11.88 2.32
N ALA A 99 -28.37 11.29 2.00
CA ALA A 99 -28.49 9.82 1.84
C ALA A 99 -27.72 9.24 0.64
N LYS A 100 -27.21 10.10 -0.26
CA LYS A 100 -26.45 9.66 -1.44
C LYS A 100 -24.99 9.33 -1.12
N VAL A 101 -24.42 9.94 -0.07
CA VAL A 101 -23.03 9.74 0.32
C VAL A 101 -22.95 8.71 1.46
N VAL A 102 -22.15 7.69 1.25
CA VAL A 102 -21.90 6.62 2.22
C VAL A 102 -20.51 6.81 2.81
N HIS A 103 -20.45 6.91 4.13
CA HIS A 103 -19.23 7.08 4.91
C HIS A 103 -18.81 5.74 5.51
N LEU A 104 -17.50 5.49 5.56
CA LEU A 104 -16.90 4.25 6.05
C LEU A 104 -16.23 4.49 7.40
N TYR A 105 -16.40 3.53 8.30
CA TYR A 105 -15.82 3.54 9.64
C TYR A 105 -15.35 2.14 10.02
N THR A 106 -14.32 2.04 10.84
CA THR A 106 -13.86 0.79 11.42
C THR A 106 -14.76 0.32 12.57
N THR A 107 -14.86 -0.98 12.73
CA THR A 107 -15.43 -1.61 13.93
C THR A 107 -14.31 -1.89 14.94
N PRO A 108 -14.63 -2.23 16.23
CA PRO A 108 -13.62 -2.69 17.19
C PRO A 108 -12.81 -3.90 16.69
N ASP A 109 -13.41 -4.80 15.90
CA ASP A 109 -12.70 -5.92 15.27
C ASP A 109 -11.75 -5.43 14.17
N GLY A 110 -12.14 -4.42 13.40
CA GLY A 110 -11.29 -3.76 12.43
C GLY A 110 -10.09 -3.07 13.06
N GLU A 111 -10.28 -2.34 14.15
CA GLU A 111 -9.21 -1.67 14.90
C GLU A 111 -8.20 -2.70 15.45
N ARG A 112 -8.69 -3.81 16.01
CA ARG A 112 -7.81 -4.91 16.46
C ARG A 112 -7.01 -5.51 15.31
N LEU A 113 -7.66 -5.80 14.18
CA LEU A 113 -6.96 -6.33 13.00
C LEU A 113 -5.92 -5.34 12.47
N ASN A 114 -6.23 -4.05 12.42
CA ASN A 114 -5.28 -3.03 11.99
C ASN A 114 -4.08 -2.92 12.94
N THR A 115 -4.28 -3.02 14.26
CA THR A 115 -3.19 -3.07 15.24
C THR A 115 -2.24 -4.24 14.97
N LEU A 116 -2.76 -5.44 14.74
CA LEU A 116 -1.97 -6.62 14.40
C LEU A 116 -1.22 -6.45 13.07
N TYR A 117 -1.89 -5.87 12.07
CA TYR A 117 -1.30 -5.57 10.77
C TYR A 117 -0.13 -4.59 10.89
N ILE A 118 -0.30 -3.48 11.62
CA ILE A 118 0.76 -2.48 11.83
C ILE A 118 1.96 -3.12 12.52
N ALA A 119 1.74 -3.92 13.57
CA ALA A 119 2.81 -4.64 14.26
C ALA A 119 3.56 -5.58 13.31
N PHE A 120 2.83 -6.33 12.48
CA PHE A 120 3.40 -7.23 11.48
C PHE A 120 4.24 -6.48 10.44
N VAL A 121 3.69 -5.40 9.85
CA VAL A 121 4.39 -4.60 8.82
C VAL A 121 5.64 -3.95 9.41
N THR A 122 5.55 -3.38 10.61
CA THR A 122 6.69 -2.77 11.30
C THR A 122 7.81 -3.79 11.51
N LYS A 123 7.48 -4.99 12.02
CA LYS A 123 8.46 -6.07 12.21
C LYS A 123 9.10 -6.47 10.89
N LYS A 124 8.30 -6.70 9.83
CA LYS A 124 8.81 -7.12 8.51
C LYS A 124 9.68 -6.04 7.87
N THR A 125 9.29 -4.78 7.99
CA THR A 125 10.10 -3.67 7.47
C THR A 125 11.44 -3.57 8.21
N ALA A 126 11.45 -3.74 9.54
CA ALA A 126 12.68 -3.74 10.32
C ALA A 126 13.61 -4.92 9.97
N GLU A 127 13.06 -6.12 9.72
CA GLU A 127 13.82 -7.29 9.25
C GLU A 127 14.48 -7.00 7.91
N ILE A 128 13.72 -6.49 6.92
CA ILE A 128 14.24 -6.12 5.59
C ILE A 128 15.31 -5.03 5.72
N GLN A 129 15.07 -4.00 6.52
CA GLN A 129 16.03 -2.93 6.75
C GLN A 129 17.35 -3.48 7.32
N SER A 130 17.27 -4.38 8.29
CA SER A 130 18.45 -5.02 8.88
C SER A 130 19.25 -5.80 7.86
N GLU A 131 18.62 -6.52 6.93
CA GLU A 131 19.30 -7.23 5.85
C GLU A 131 19.96 -6.28 4.84
N LEU A 132 19.23 -5.22 4.46
CA LEU A 132 19.77 -4.20 3.55
C LEU A 132 20.98 -3.48 4.12
N LEU A 133 21.01 -3.19 5.42
CA LEU A 133 22.13 -2.54 6.09
C LEU A 133 23.42 -3.40 6.15
N LYS A 134 23.37 -4.68 5.75
CA LYS A 134 24.57 -5.50 5.57
C LYS A 134 25.30 -5.20 4.26
N VAL A 135 24.60 -4.60 3.28
CA VAL A 135 25.11 -4.34 1.92
C VAL A 135 25.08 -2.87 1.52
N CYS A 136 24.38 -2.03 2.27
CA CYS A 136 24.35 -0.58 2.03
C CYS A 136 24.42 0.21 3.35
N SER A 137 24.83 1.45 3.27
CA SER A 137 24.87 2.39 4.38
C SER A 137 23.48 3.02 4.63
N ILE A 138 23.28 3.59 5.83
CA ILE A 138 22.09 4.39 6.16
C ILE A 138 21.94 5.58 5.20
N SER A 139 23.05 6.21 4.77
CA SER A 139 23.01 7.32 3.83
C SER A 139 22.47 6.91 2.46
N GLU A 140 22.88 5.73 1.95
CA GLU A 140 22.37 5.19 0.68
C GLU A 140 20.90 4.80 0.79
N MET A 141 20.46 4.19 1.91
CA MET A 141 19.05 3.93 2.17
C MET A 141 18.21 5.20 2.19
N ASN A 142 18.68 6.26 2.86
CA ASN A 142 17.96 7.54 2.90
C ASN A 142 17.88 8.16 1.50
N SER A 143 18.96 8.05 0.71
CA SER A 143 18.99 8.52 -0.69
C SER A 143 18.00 7.74 -1.55
N PHE A 144 17.96 6.41 -1.41
CA PHE A 144 16.99 5.56 -2.08
C PHE A 144 15.52 5.93 -1.71
N CYS A 145 15.23 6.09 -0.42
CA CYS A 145 13.89 6.49 0.03
C CYS A 145 13.47 7.86 -0.54
N LYS A 146 14.40 8.82 -0.61
CA LYS A 146 14.14 10.12 -1.24
C LYS A 146 13.80 9.97 -2.72
N VAL A 147 14.59 9.22 -3.48
CA VAL A 147 14.35 8.97 -4.91
C VAL A 147 13.04 8.24 -5.12
N LEU A 148 12.76 7.19 -4.34
CA LEU A 148 11.52 6.43 -4.40
C LEU A 148 10.30 7.33 -4.14
N HIS A 149 10.39 8.24 -3.17
CA HIS A 149 9.31 9.18 -2.87
C HIS A 149 9.01 10.11 -4.07
N GLU A 150 10.04 10.65 -4.74
CA GLU A 150 9.83 11.45 -5.95
C GLU A 150 9.28 10.60 -7.11
N TYR A 151 9.74 9.35 -7.23
CA TYR A 151 9.21 8.43 -8.25
C TYR A 151 7.71 8.14 -8.05
N VAL A 152 7.28 7.91 -6.79
CA VAL A 152 5.86 7.73 -6.45
C VAL A 152 5.06 8.97 -6.84
N LYS A 153 5.54 10.19 -6.57
CA LYS A 153 4.85 11.43 -6.98
C LYS A 153 4.66 11.52 -8.50
N LEU A 154 5.70 11.17 -9.28
CA LEU A 154 5.62 11.20 -10.74
C LEU A 154 4.60 10.19 -11.26
N LEU A 155 4.60 8.96 -10.73
CA LEU A 155 3.62 7.94 -11.12
C LEU A 155 2.19 8.32 -10.72
N SER A 156 2.00 8.89 -9.52
CA SER A 156 0.69 9.36 -9.06
C SER A 156 0.12 10.43 -9.98
N LYS A 157 0.95 11.40 -10.40
CA LYS A 157 0.53 12.44 -11.34
C LYS A 157 0.11 11.85 -12.69
N ALA A 158 0.88 10.92 -13.24
CA ALA A 158 0.54 10.24 -14.50
C ALA A 158 -0.79 9.48 -14.38
N PHE A 159 -1.03 8.80 -13.26
CA PHE A 159 -2.30 8.10 -12.99
C PHE A 159 -3.51 9.05 -12.96
N ASP A 160 -3.35 10.24 -12.34
CA ASP A 160 -4.43 11.23 -12.22
C ASP A 160 -4.74 11.89 -13.58
N GLU A 161 -3.76 12.02 -14.48
CA GLU A 161 -3.94 12.57 -15.83
C GLU A 161 -4.64 11.60 -16.80
N GLU A 162 -4.58 10.29 -16.56
CA GLU A 162 -5.21 9.23 -17.37
C GLU A 162 -6.61 8.81 -16.87
N SER A 163 -7.06 9.28 -15.69
CA SER A 163 -8.30 8.88 -15.02
C SER A 163 -9.43 9.88 -15.19
#